data_ae5c43ed8c41f85d692cc98d87f96cf8
#
_entry.id   ae5c43ed8c41f85d692cc98d87f96cf8
#
_cell.length_a   1.000
_cell.length_b   1.000
_cell.length_c   1.000
_cell.angle_alpha   90.00
_cell.angle_beta   90.00
_cell.angle_gamma   90.00
#
_symmetry.space_group_name_H-M   'P 1'
#
loop_
_entity.id
_entity.type
_entity.pdbx_description
1 polymer ?
#
loop_
_entity_poly.entity_id
_entity_poly.type
_entity_poly.pdbx_seq_one_letter_code
_entity_poly.pdbx_strand_id
1 'polypeptide(L)'
;MLTLKSIDTYERANGGNEMSYHYPIDDTWTKEEVIQVVQFFSLIEQAYEKKVEKDILLAAYRGFKQVVPSKSEEKKLFATFKQGSGYSSFHVIKQAKETEERFIMMDKTKGKKLK
;
A
#
# COMPACT_ATOMS: atom_id res chain seq x y z
N MET A 1 1.05 -19.37 -1.65
CA MET A 1 1.41 -18.95 -0.35
C MET A 1 1.96 -17.56 -0.31
N LEU A 2 1.57 -16.82 0.68
CA LEU A 2 1.97 -15.44 0.78
C LEU A 2 3.37 -15.29 1.35
N THR A 3 4.17 -14.45 0.75
CA THR A 3 5.51 -14.20 1.27
C THR A 3 5.78 -12.72 1.28
N LEU A 4 6.75 -12.33 2.10
CA LEU A 4 7.20 -10.97 2.14
C LEU A 4 8.46 -10.90 1.32
N LYS A 5 8.50 -10.02 0.37
CA LYS A 5 9.67 -9.85 -0.45
C LYS A 5 10.10 -8.42 -0.47
N SER A 6 11.39 -8.22 -0.49
CA SER A 6 11.91 -6.88 -0.63
C SER A 6 11.82 -6.48 -2.09
N ILE A 7 11.48 -5.26 -2.35
CA ILE A 7 11.41 -4.80 -3.71
C ILE A 7 12.60 -3.93 -4.04
N ASP A 8 13.68 -4.11 -3.30
CA ASP A 8 14.89 -3.37 -3.53
C ASP A 8 15.31 -3.37 -4.97
N THR A 9 15.12 -4.49 -5.63
CA THR A 9 15.53 -4.61 -7.01
C THR A 9 14.83 -3.57 -7.87
N TYR A 10 13.56 -3.38 -7.64
CA TYR A 10 12.83 -2.40 -8.41
C TYR A 10 13.22 -0.99 -8.00
N GLU A 11 13.40 -0.79 -6.73
CA GLU A 11 13.75 0.51 -6.23
C GLU A 11 15.10 0.96 -6.70
N ARG A 12 16.04 0.06 -6.74
CA ARG A 12 17.34 0.37 -7.15
C ARG A 12 17.35 0.88 -8.53
N ALA A 13 16.51 0.34 -9.38
CA ALA A 13 16.44 0.78 -10.74
C ALA A 13 16.01 2.23 -10.79
N ASN A 14 15.35 2.69 -9.78
CA ASN A 14 14.86 4.03 -9.75
C ASN A 14 15.71 4.99 -8.99
N GLY A 15 16.90 4.67 -8.75
CA GLY A 15 17.72 5.66 -8.14
C GLY A 15 18.17 5.34 -6.76
N GLY A 16 17.99 4.18 -6.36
CA GLY A 16 18.59 3.78 -5.15
C GLY A 16 18.01 4.32 -3.88
N ASN A 17 16.75 4.35 -3.81
CA ASN A 17 16.10 4.74 -2.60
C ASN A 17 16.40 3.73 -1.53
N GLU A 18 16.87 4.14 -0.40
CA GLU A 18 17.19 3.24 0.60
C GLU A 18 16.08 2.82 1.44
N MET A 19 14.97 3.44 1.39
CA MET A 19 13.87 3.01 2.19
C MET A 19 13.17 1.91 1.52
N SER A 20 13.47 0.71 1.90
CA SER A 20 12.92 -0.39 1.22
C SER A 20 12.00 -1.13 2.12
N TYR A 21 10.75 -1.10 1.85
CA TYR A 21 9.78 -1.83 2.63
C TYR A 21 9.60 -3.21 2.05
N HIS A 22 9.13 -4.12 2.87
CA HIS A 22 8.83 -5.45 2.40
C HIS A 22 7.34 -5.51 2.11
N TYR A 23 7.00 -5.63 0.86
CA TYR A 23 5.61 -5.71 0.47
C TYR A 23 5.13 -7.16 0.45
N PRO A 24 3.88 -7.38 0.82
CA PRO A 24 3.35 -8.74 0.81
C PRO A 24 3.08 -9.17 -0.63
N ILE A 25 3.80 -10.15 -1.08
CA ILE A 25 3.72 -10.63 -2.45
C ILE A 25 3.47 -12.12 -2.48
N ASP A 26 2.52 -12.53 -3.31
CA ASP A 26 2.21 -13.94 -3.46
C ASP A 26 2.96 -14.46 -4.67
N ASP A 27 3.67 -15.56 -4.51
CA ASP A 27 4.48 -16.14 -5.56
C ASP A 27 3.66 -16.58 -6.77
N THR A 28 2.38 -16.76 -6.62
CA THR A 28 1.56 -17.20 -7.73
C THR A 28 1.13 -16.05 -8.64
N TRP A 29 1.38 -14.82 -8.24
CA TRP A 29 0.99 -13.67 -9.04
C TRP A 29 1.89 -13.51 -10.24
N THR A 30 1.33 -13.02 -11.35
CA THR A 30 2.14 -12.69 -12.51
C THR A 30 2.90 -11.42 -12.21
N LYS A 31 3.82 -11.10 -13.09
CA LYS A 31 4.61 -9.88 -12.93
C LYS A 31 3.72 -8.65 -12.91
N GLU A 32 2.74 -8.61 -13.80
CA GLU A 32 1.82 -7.48 -13.86
C GLU A 32 1.01 -7.37 -12.59
N GLU A 33 0.63 -8.50 -12.02
CA GLU A 33 -0.14 -8.48 -10.79
C GLU A 33 0.70 -7.96 -9.64
N VAL A 34 1.97 -8.38 -9.59
CA VAL A 34 2.86 -7.88 -8.57
C VAL A 34 3.02 -6.37 -8.69
N ILE A 35 3.17 -5.88 -9.91
CA ILE A 35 3.32 -4.45 -10.11
C ILE A 35 2.10 -3.69 -9.60
N GLN A 36 0.91 -4.21 -9.87
CA GLN A 36 -0.30 -3.55 -9.39
C GLN A 36 -0.38 -3.51 -7.88
N VAL A 37 -0.01 -4.59 -7.24
CA VAL A 37 -0.06 -4.65 -5.79
C VAL A 37 0.99 -3.73 -5.18
N VAL A 38 2.20 -3.74 -5.72
CA VAL A 38 3.27 -2.89 -5.21
C VAL A 38 2.91 -1.42 -5.40
N GLN A 39 2.33 -1.10 -6.54
CA GLN A 39 1.94 0.26 -6.82
C GLN A 39 0.91 0.75 -5.81
N PHE A 40 -0.06 -0.09 -5.50
CA PHE A 40 -1.06 0.28 -4.52
C PHE A 40 -0.43 0.54 -3.15
N PHE A 41 0.42 -0.36 -2.68
CA PHE A 41 1.01 -0.18 -1.37
C PHE A 41 1.96 1.02 -1.33
N SER A 42 2.62 1.32 -2.45
CA SER A 42 3.50 2.47 -2.46
C SER A 42 2.69 3.76 -2.36
N LEU A 43 1.48 3.77 -2.88
CA LEU A 43 0.62 4.94 -2.72
C LEU A 43 0.12 5.07 -1.29
N ILE A 44 -0.08 3.95 -0.61
CA ILE A 44 -0.41 3.99 0.81
C ILE A 44 0.73 4.65 1.58
N GLU A 45 1.96 4.27 1.29
CA GLU A 45 3.11 4.88 1.93
C GLU A 45 3.14 6.37 1.66
N GLN A 46 2.86 6.74 0.43
CA GLN A 46 2.89 8.13 0.05
C GLN A 46 1.85 8.94 0.82
N ALA A 47 0.71 8.35 1.10
CA ALA A 47 -0.32 9.05 1.87
C ALA A 47 0.16 9.38 3.27
N TYR A 48 1.02 8.53 3.84
CA TYR A 48 1.54 8.79 5.18
C TYR A 48 2.77 9.67 5.16
N GLU A 49 3.56 9.61 4.10
CA GLU A 49 4.83 10.32 4.09
C GLU A 49 4.78 11.67 3.40
N LYS A 50 3.82 11.83 2.51
CA LYS A 50 3.67 13.11 1.83
C LYS A 50 2.18 13.36 1.69
N LYS A 51 1.66 13.11 0.52
CA LYS A 51 0.23 13.17 0.27
C LYS A 51 0.01 12.43 -1.03
N VAL A 52 -1.21 11.98 -1.26
CA VAL A 52 -1.52 11.25 -2.45
C VAL A 52 -2.86 11.75 -2.98
N GLU A 53 -3.00 11.76 -4.29
CA GLU A 53 -4.24 12.19 -4.89
C GLU A 53 -5.28 11.09 -4.72
N LYS A 54 -6.43 11.47 -4.23
CA LYS A 54 -7.49 10.52 -3.91
C LYS A 54 -7.88 9.64 -5.09
N ASP A 55 -8.08 10.24 -6.25
CA ASP A 55 -8.54 9.48 -7.39
C ASP A 55 -7.51 8.48 -7.87
N ILE A 56 -6.24 8.84 -7.77
CA ILE A 56 -5.18 7.93 -8.16
C ILE A 56 -5.11 6.76 -7.18
N LEU A 57 -5.26 7.06 -5.90
CA LEU A 57 -5.24 6.01 -4.91
C LEU A 57 -6.41 5.05 -5.09
N LEU A 58 -7.59 5.58 -5.33
CA LEU A 58 -8.76 4.72 -5.48
C LEU A 58 -8.69 3.90 -6.76
N ALA A 59 -8.09 4.45 -7.81
CA ALA A 59 -7.90 3.68 -9.03
C ALA A 59 -6.92 2.54 -8.79
N ALA A 60 -5.86 2.81 -8.03
CA ALA A 60 -4.91 1.75 -7.72
C ALA A 60 -5.54 0.69 -6.83
N TYR A 61 -6.43 1.11 -5.95
CA TYR A 61 -7.13 0.15 -5.10
C TYR A 61 -8.01 -0.77 -5.94
N ARG A 62 -8.66 -0.23 -6.96
CA ARG A 62 -9.46 -1.06 -7.84
C ARG A 62 -8.60 -2.09 -8.56
N GLY A 63 -7.40 -1.68 -9.00
CA GLY A 63 -6.48 -2.63 -9.61
C GLY A 63 -6.04 -3.69 -8.63
N PHE A 64 -5.76 -3.29 -7.40
CA PHE A 64 -5.40 -4.22 -6.36
C PHE A 64 -6.53 -5.26 -6.15
N LYS A 65 -7.78 -4.79 -6.13
CA LYS A 65 -8.89 -5.69 -5.92
C LYS A 65 -9.10 -6.68 -7.06
N GLN A 66 -8.63 -6.36 -8.23
CA GLN A 66 -8.69 -7.30 -9.32
C GLN A 66 -7.71 -8.44 -9.12
N VAL A 67 -6.59 -8.16 -8.49
CA VAL A 67 -5.61 -9.17 -8.17
C VAL A 67 -6.04 -9.96 -6.93
N VAL A 68 -6.61 -9.26 -5.95
CA VAL A 68 -6.98 -9.85 -4.68
C VAL A 68 -8.45 -9.59 -4.38
N PRO A 69 -9.34 -10.30 -5.05
CA PRO A 69 -10.77 -10.05 -4.82
C PRO A 69 -11.29 -10.53 -3.47
N SER A 70 -10.60 -11.46 -2.87
CA SER A 70 -11.06 -12.02 -1.59
C SER A 70 -10.85 -11.04 -0.45
N LYS A 71 -11.91 -10.77 0.29
CA LYS A 71 -11.83 -9.87 1.41
C LYS A 71 -10.91 -10.40 2.50
N SER A 72 -10.93 -11.67 2.73
CA SER A 72 -10.08 -12.23 3.78
C SER A 72 -8.62 -12.17 3.38
N GLU A 73 -8.32 -12.33 2.11
CA GLU A 73 -6.96 -12.23 1.66
C GLU A 73 -6.49 -10.79 1.70
N GLU A 74 -7.37 -9.86 1.35
CA GLU A 74 -7.07 -8.46 1.45
C GLU A 74 -6.70 -8.10 2.88
N LYS A 75 -7.44 -8.59 3.85
CA LYS A 75 -7.15 -8.30 5.23
C LYS A 75 -5.80 -8.83 5.67
N LYS A 76 -5.44 -10.01 5.20
CA LYS A 76 -4.16 -10.57 5.53
C LYS A 76 -3.04 -9.74 4.95
N LEU A 77 -3.19 -9.31 3.71
CA LEU A 77 -2.17 -8.49 3.07
C LEU A 77 -2.03 -7.16 3.77
N PHE A 78 -3.15 -6.56 4.14
CA PHE A 78 -3.11 -5.28 4.85
C PHE A 78 -2.42 -5.43 6.20
N ALA A 79 -2.69 -6.54 6.89
CA ALA A 79 -2.07 -6.76 8.20
C ALA A 79 -0.57 -6.96 8.07
N THR A 80 -0.16 -7.71 7.05
CA THR A 80 1.26 -7.94 6.82
C THR A 80 1.97 -6.64 6.49
N PHE A 81 1.35 -5.83 5.65
CA PHE A 81 1.95 -4.56 5.28
C PHE A 81 2.05 -3.64 6.49
N LYS A 82 1.02 -3.63 7.32
CA LYS A 82 1.04 -2.78 8.49
C LYS A 82 2.12 -3.21 9.47
N GLN A 83 2.33 -4.50 9.62
CA GLN A 83 3.35 -4.99 10.48
C GLN A 83 4.73 -4.53 10.03
N GLY A 84 4.99 -4.52 8.75
CA GLY A 84 6.28 -4.14 8.25
C GLY A 84 6.48 -2.63 8.14
N SER A 85 5.44 -1.89 7.79
CA SER A 85 5.58 -0.48 7.53
C SER A 85 5.04 0.43 8.63
N GLY A 86 4.11 -0.09 9.41
CA GLY A 86 3.42 0.74 10.39
C GLY A 86 2.24 1.49 9.81
N TYR A 87 1.96 1.33 8.53
CA TYR A 87 0.91 2.09 7.87
C TYR A 87 -0.34 1.25 7.68
N SER A 88 -1.49 1.84 7.89
CA SER A 88 -2.76 1.15 7.75
C SER A 88 -3.40 1.45 6.42
N SER A 89 -3.40 0.47 5.53
CA SER A 89 -4.03 0.62 4.24
C SER A 89 -5.52 0.85 4.38
N PHE A 90 -6.13 0.16 5.35
CA PHE A 90 -7.55 0.29 5.56
C PHE A 90 -7.95 1.73 5.85
N HIS A 91 -7.20 2.39 6.73
CA HIS A 91 -7.54 3.75 7.10
C HIS A 91 -7.36 4.73 5.95
N VAL A 92 -6.36 4.50 5.11
CA VAL A 92 -6.15 5.37 3.96
C VAL A 92 -7.32 5.24 2.99
N ILE A 93 -7.74 4.02 2.72
CA ILE A 93 -8.85 3.80 1.81
C ILE A 93 -10.14 4.35 2.36
N LYS A 94 -10.35 4.16 3.66
CA LYS A 94 -11.55 4.67 4.28
C LYS A 94 -11.61 6.18 4.17
N GLN A 95 -10.49 6.83 4.44
CA GLN A 95 -10.45 8.28 4.32
C GLN A 95 -10.65 8.72 2.88
N ALA A 96 -10.08 8.00 1.94
CA ALA A 96 -10.23 8.34 0.54
C ALA A 96 -11.69 8.27 0.10
N LYS A 97 -12.42 7.29 0.63
CA LYS A 97 -13.81 7.14 0.26
C LYS A 97 -14.71 8.18 0.90
N GLU A 98 -14.29 8.70 2.03
CA GLU A 98 -15.14 9.62 2.79
C GLU A 98 -14.84 11.09 2.57
N THR A 99 -13.64 11.41 2.14
CA THR A 99 -13.26 12.80 2.03
C THR A 99 -13.67 13.40 0.69
N GLU A 100 -13.88 14.71 0.69
CA GLU A 100 -14.12 15.40 -0.54
C GLU A 100 -12.88 16.14 -0.99
N GLU A 101 -11.81 16.02 -0.23
CA GLU A 101 -10.56 16.66 -0.59
C GLU A 101 -9.92 15.93 -1.75
N ARG A 102 -9.17 16.67 -2.54
CA ARG A 102 -8.49 16.05 -3.66
C ARG A 102 -7.30 15.23 -3.21
N PHE A 103 -6.63 15.65 -2.15
CA PHE A 103 -5.45 14.96 -1.66
C PHE A 103 -5.69 14.37 -0.28
N ILE A 104 -5.01 13.29 -0.01
CA ILE A 104 -5.09 12.62 1.28
C ILE A 104 -3.71 12.63 1.91
N MET A 105 -3.66 13.05 3.15
CA MET A 105 -2.42 13.05 3.90
C MET A 105 -2.73 12.47 5.26
N MET A 106 -2.11 11.34 5.57
CA MET A 106 -2.37 10.69 6.84
C MET A 106 -1.42 11.22 7.90
N ASP A 107 -1.86 11.17 9.12
CA ASP A 107 -1.06 11.67 10.22
C ASP A 107 -0.42 10.50 10.95
N LYS A 108 0.88 10.31 10.73
CA LYS A 108 1.60 9.25 11.38
C LYS A 108 1.56 9.37 12.88
N THR A 109 1.66 10.59 13.35
CA THR A 109 1.66 10.82 14.76
C THR A 109 0.37 10.41 15.39
N LYS A 110 -0.72 10.72 14.71
CA LYS A 110 -1.98 10.35 15.22
C LYS A 110 -2.12 8.88 15.32
N GLY A 111 -1.67 8.16 14.34
CA GLY A 111 -1.76 6.74 14.37
C GLY A 111 -0.96 6.15 15.48
N LYS A 112 0.17 6.77 15.85
CA LYS A 112 0.93 6.24 16.83
C LYS A 112 0.44 6.55 18.12
N LYS A 113 -0.04 7.62 18.35
CA LYS A 113 -0.44 8.04 19.52
C LYS A 113 -1.44 7.35 20.12
N LEU A 114 -2.01 6.78 19.70
CA LEU A 114 -2.98 6.24 20.30
C LEU A 114 -2.68 5.80 21.42
N LYS A 115 -2.03 5.92 21.73
CA LYS A 115 -1.77 5.68 22.84
C LYS A 115 -2.34 5.86 23.50
#